data_445f0b17ebced9cb92c58511d8306895
#
_entry.id   445f0b17ebced9cb92c58511d8306895
#
_cell.length_a   1.000
_cell.length_b   1.000
_cell.length_c   1.000
_cell.angle_alpha   90.00
_cell.angle_beta   90.00
_cell.angle_gamma   90.00
#
_symmetry.space_group_name_H-M   'P 1'
#
loop_
_entity.id
_entity.type
_entity.pdbx_description
1 polymer ?
#
loop_
_entity_poly.entity_id
_entity_poly.type
_entity_poly.pdbx_seq_one_letter_code
_entity_poly.pdbx_strand_id
1 'polypeptide(L)'
;MDAHLPLSSLITLSFFFFFFFFTILPSSYSSDNEPFVQCGVPFDCGDIKNISFPFWGGNGIRPAYCGHQEFELECHNNIYPIIRFKELDFRVLNINRSHHIMTIARLDLLNNISKCPPKFRNTTLDFTIVDYVPTTVQNLTLFYHCLSQVNVSVQNSFRCKLRVGGTYNYNAYYFVDESSIKPPGLIEKCNISIKVPILRTASINVSEGEVPTLQKVLNQGFDVEYLHALSIICNGCEASGGKCDSNFPFTQAFVCFCRDGVQPQACRIRGTYACSFTFSLSLIRL
;
A
#
# COMPACT_ATOMS: atom_id res chain seq x y z
N MET A 1 79.51 19.56 11.82
CA MET A 1 78.80 19.06 13.03
C MET A 1 77.60 18.23 12.51
N ASP A 2 77.84 16.99 12.25
CA ASP A 2 76.79 16.09 11.74
C ASP A 2 76.10 15.46 12.93
N ALA A 3 74.87 15.90 13.18
CA ALA A 3 74.01 15.36 14.25
C ALA A 3 73.37 14.05 13.75
N HIS A 4 74.07 12.95 13.98
CA HIS A 4 73.45 11.62 13.76
C HIS A 4 72.39 11.39 14.85
N LEU A 5 71.10 11.46 14.48
CA LEU A 5 70.02 11.03 15.35
C LEU A 5 70.19 9.51 15.60
N PRO A 6 70.16 9.06 16.87
CA PRO A 6 70.27 7.65 17.18
C PRO A 6 69.12 6.83 16.59
N LEU A 7 69.40 5.66 16.04
CA LEU A 7 68.47 4.77 15.38
C LEU A 7 67.20 4.47 16.22
N SER A 8 67.32 4.46 17.54
CA SER A 8 66.21 4.33 18.48
C SER A 8 65.21 5.49 18.43
N SER A 9 65.66 6.72 18.15
CA SER A 9 64.83 7.91 18.04
C SER A 9 64.01 7.90 16.75
N LEU A 10 64.55 7.35 15.65
CA LEU A 10 63.85 7.18 14.39
C LEU A 10 62.73 6.13 14.48
N ILE A 11 62.97 5.03 15.20
CA ILE A 11 62.00 3.98 15.44
C ILE A 11 60.84 4.49 16.29
N THR A 12 61.09 5.22 17.36
CA THR A 12 60.07 5.83 18.19
C THR A 12 59.24 6.88 17.45
N LEU A 13 59.85 7.73 16.61
CA LEU A 13 59.12 8.67 15.77
C LEU A 13 58.22 7.95 14.74
N SER A 14 58.70 6.89 14.15
CA SER A 14 57.92 6.07 13.18
C SER A 14 56.70 5.43 13.86
N PHE A 15 56.84 4.91 15.09
CA PHE A 15 55.71 4.39 15.89
C PHE A 15 54.72 5.48 16.26
N PHE A 16 55.17 6.69 16.63
CA PHE A 16 54.26 7.82 16.91
C PHE A 16 53.52 8.27 15.65
N PHE A 17 54.16 8.35 14.50
CA PHE A 17 53.50 8.67 13.23
C PHE A 17 52.49 7.59 12.84
N PHE A 18 52.78 6.33 13.00
CA PHE A 18 51.87 5.21 12.72
C PHE A 18 50.66 5.27 13.65
N PHE A 19 50.85 5.47 14.94
CA PHE A 19 49.76 5.60 15.92
C PHE A 19 48.89 6.84 15.65
N PHE A 20 49.53 7.96 15.30
CA PHE A 20 48.81 9.20 14.96
C PHE A 20 47.98 9.07 13.70
N PHE A 21 48.48 8.36 12.66
CA PHE A 21 47.72 8.08 11.45
C PHE A 21 46.54 7.16 11.72
N PHE A 22 46.65 6.18 12.58
CA PHE A 22 45.52 5.30 12.94
C PHE A 22 44.47 5.98 13.84
N THR A 23 44.84 6.97 14.64
CA THR A 23 43.91 7.68 15.51
C THR A 23 43.23 8.86 14.82
N ILE A 24 43.81 9.39 13.72
CA ILE A 24 43.23 10.51 12.95
C ILE A 24 42.44 10.05 11.73
N LEU A 25 42.49 8.76 11.37
CA LEU A 25 41.58 8.25 10.34
C LEU A 25 40.16 8.50 10.86
N PRO A 26 39.41 9.47 10.29
CA PRO A 26 38.02 9.65 10.70
C PRO A 26 37.36 8.31 10.45
N SER A 27 36.76 7.73 11.48
CA SER A 27 35.79 6.68 11.29
C SER A 27 34.83 7.21 10.24
N SER A 28 34.91 6.68 9.03
CA SER A 28 33.99 7.05 7.96
C SER A 28 32.61 6.59 8.44
N TYR A 29 31.95 7.43 9.24
CA TYR A 29 30.53 7.29 9.52
C TYR A 29 29.86 7.52 8.16
N SER A 30 29.69 6.44 7.43
CA SER A 30 28.74 6.43 6.33
C SER A 30 27.38 6.70 6.99
N SER A 31 26.94 7.96 6.99
CA SER A 31 25.54 8.23 7.33
C SER A 31 24.68 7.42 6.37
N ASP A 32 23.78 6.64 6.91
CA ASP A 32 22.81 5.91 6.08
C ASP A 32 22.16 6.90 5.11
N ASN A 33 21.93 6.47 3.88
CA ASN A 33 21.24 7.28 2.88
C ASN A 33 19.89 7.73 3.42
N GLU A 34 19.62 9.03 3.41
CA GLU A 34 18.41 9.61 3.99
C GLU A 34 17.12 8.92 3.52
N PRO A 35 16.92 8.64 2.21
CA PRO A 35 15.79 7.86 1.74
C PRO A 35 15.71 6.45 2.34
N PHE A 36 16.83 5.76 2.54
CA PHE A 36 16.87 4.45 3.19
C PHE A 36 16.30 4.52 4.62
N VAL A 37 16.64 5.55 5.38
CA VAL A 37 16.15 5.75 6.75
C VAL A 37 14.68 6.10 6.73
N GLN A 38 14.26 7.08 5.92
CA GLN A 38 12.88 7.56 5.86
C GLN A 38 11.91 6.49 5.37
N CYS A 39 12.27 5.74 4.32
CA CYS A 39 11.42 4.67 3.79
C CYS A 39 11.47 3.40 4.64
N GLY A 40 12.42 3.31 5.56
CA GLY A 40 12.46 2.27 6.58
C GLY A 40 11.42 2.44 7.69
N VAL A 41 10.84 3.64 7.85
CA VAL A 41 9.89 3.95 8.92
C VAL A 41 8.45 3.63 8.45
N PRO A 42 7.78 2.65 9.06
CA PRO A 42 6.34 2.43 8.83
C PRO A 42 5.52 3.49 9.56
N PHE A 43 4.25 3.64 9.18
CA PHE A 43 3.31 4.48 9.91
C PHE A 43 2.07 3.71 10.36
N ASP A 44 1.34 4.28 11.30
CA ASP A 44 0.11 3.74 11.85
C ASP A 44 -1.06 4.64 11.50
N CYS A 45 -2.23 4.07 11.25
CA CYS A 45 -3.47 4.82 11.08
C CYS A 45 -4.65 4.06 11.69
N GLY A 46 -5.15 4.56 12.81
CA GLY A 46 -6.19 3.88 13.59
C GLY A 46 -5.74 2.49 14.04
N ASP A 47 -6.54 1.48 13.69
CA ASP A 47 -6.28 0.09 14.04
C ASP A 47 -5.24 -0.58 13.12
N ILE A 48 -4.96 0.01 11.95
CA ILE A 48 -3.99 -0.55 11.00
C ILE A 48 -2.59 -0.07 11.38
N LYS A 49 -1.70 -1.03 11.67
CA LYS A 49 -0.36 -0.79 12.17
C LYS A 49 0.71 -1.20 11.17
N ASN A 50 1.89 -0.58 11.31
CA ASN A 50 3.07 -0.92 10.54
C ASN A 50 2.86 -0.81 9.01
N ILE A 51 2.16 0.22 8.56
CA ILE A 51 1.92 0.47 7.13
C ILE A 51 3.24 0.88 6.48
N SER A 52 3.62 0.16 5.41
CA SER A 52 4.87 0.38 4.68
C SER A 52 4.65 0.17 3.19
N PHE A 53 5.70 0.06 2.39
CA PHE A 53 5.59 -0.18 0.95
C PHE A 53 4.51 -1.25 0.60
N PRO A 54 3.67 -1.00 -0.41
CA PRO A 54 3.69 0.09 -1.39
C PRO A 54 3.00 1.38 -0.93
N PHE A 55 2.50 1.44 0.29
CA PHE A 55 1.74 2.57 0.82
C PHE A 55 2.66 3.71 1.28
N TRP A 56 2.18 4.95 1.10
CA TRP A 56 2.80 6.18 1.56
C TRP A 56 1.74 7.16 2.04
N GLY A 57 2.13 8.31 2.56
CA GLY A 57 1.22 9.34 3.08
C GLY A 57 1.15 9.32 4.61
N GLY A 58 0.04 8.86 5.19
CA GLY A 58 -0.15 8.90 6.65
C GLY A 58 -0.07 10.33 7.18
N ASN A 59 -0.64 11.31 6.45
CA ASN A 59 -0.58 12.73 6.76
C ASN A 59 0.87 13.29 6.76
N GLY A 60 1.70 12.80 5.84
CA GLY A 60 3.07 13.25 5.63
C GLY A 60 4.14 12.51 6.44
N ILE A 61 3.76 11.46 7.21
CA ILE A 61 4.74 10.66 7.98
C ILE A 61 5.67 9.89 7.04
N ARG A 62 5.13 9.33 5.94
CA ARG A 62 5.89 8.59 4.95
C ARG A 62 5.85 9.33 3.62
N PRO A 63 6.99 9.85 3.13
CA PRO A 63 7.06 10.63 1.88
C PRO A 63 6.58 9.87 0.66
N ALA A 64 6.15 10.60 -0.40
CA ALA A 64 5.63 10.02 -1.62
C ALA A 64 6.62 9.11 -2.34
N TYR A 65 7.90 9.42 -2.27
CA TYR A 65 8.96 8.58 -2.85
C TYR A 65 9.20 7.27 -2.08
N CYS A 66 8.57 7.08 -0.90
CA CYS A 66 8.58 5.83 -0.14
C CYS A 66 7.45 4.86 -0.47
N GLY A 67 6.75 5.05 -1.58
CA GLY A 67 5.69 4.16 -2.00
C GLY A 67 5.30 4.33 -3.46
N HIS A 68 4.36 3.52 -3.92
CA HIS A 68 3.86 3.63 -5.29
C HIS A 68 2.81 4.73 -5.39
N GLN A 69 2.84 5.54 -6.45
CA GLN A 69 2.01 6.72 -6.66
C GLN A 69 0.53 6.52 -6.31
N GLU A 70 -0.06 5.41 -6.75
CA GLU A 70 -1.49 5.13 -6.59
C GLU A 70 -1.87 4.59 -5.19
N PHE A 71 -0.89 4.43 -4.29
CA PHE A 71 -1.09 3.87 -2.94
C PHE A 71 -0.91 4.91 -1.84
N GLU A 72 -1.29 6.16 -2.13
CA GLU A 72 -1.41 7.17 -1.08
C GLU A 72 -2.51 6.80 -0.08
N LEU A 73 -2.17 6.82 1.21
CA LEU A 73 -3.13 6.64 2.30
C LEU A 73 -3.28 7.95 3.08
N GLU A 74 -4.44 8.56 2.98
CA GLU A 74 -4.85 9.65 3.86
C GLU A 74 -5.36 9.07 5.18
N CYS A 75 -4.76 9.43 6.31
CA CYS A 75 -5.23 8.99 7.62
C CYS A 75 -6.30 9.95 8.15
N HIS A 76 -7.58 9.59 7.99
CA HIS A 76 -8.69 10.44 8.37
C HIS A 76 -8.85 10.50 9.89
N ASN A 77 -8.67 11.71 10.46
CA ASN A 77 -8.75 11.99 11.90
C ASN A 77 -7.92 11.02 12.78
N ASN A 78 -6.87 10.41 12.26
CA ASN A 78 -6.10 9.35 12.91
C ASN A 78 -6.92 8.11 13.30
N ILE A 79 -8.09 7.90 12.67
CA ILE A 79 -9.02 6.81 12.99
C ILE A 79 -8.96 5.68 11.95
N TYR A 80 -8.89 6.01 10.67
CA TYR A 80 -8.85 5.04 9.59
C TYR A 80 -8.19 5.59 8.33
N PRO A 81 -7.51 4.74 7.54
CA PRO A 81 -6.92 5.16 6.27
C PRO A 81 -7.96 5.15 5.15
N ILE A 82 -7.82 6.12 4.25
CA ILE A 82 -8.58 6.26 3.01
C ILE A 82 -7.59 6.10 1.85
N ILE A 83 -7.98 5.29 0.87
CA ILE A 83 -7.31 5.18 -0.43
C ILE A 83 -8.26 5.65 -1.52
N ARG A 84 -7.70 6.31 -2.55
CA ARG A 84 -8.49 6.76 -3.70
C ARG A 84 -8.10 5.98 -4.93
N PHE A 85 -9.08 5.34 -5.56
CA PHE A 85 -8.93 4.76 -6.89
C PHE A 85 -9.84 5.49 -7.87
N LYS A 86 -9.24 6.13 -8.86
CA LYS A 86 -9.94 6.99 -9.82
C LYS A 86 -10.73 8.09 -9.09
N GLU A 87 -12.06 8.04 -9.16
CA GLU A 87 -12.92 9.05 -8.55
C GLU A 87 -13.68 8.57 -7.30
N LEU A 88 -13.32 7.41 -6.78
CA LEU A 88 -13.96 6.80 -5.61
C LEU A 88 -12.97 6.71 -4.44
N ASP A 89 -13.45 7.10 -3.28
CA ASP A 89 -12.73 6.95 -2.03
C ASP A 89 -13.14 5.65 -1.33
N PHE A 90 -12.16 4.94 -0.80
CA PHE A 90 -12.34 3.70 -0.09
C PHE A 90 -11.71 3.79 1.29
N ARG A 91 -12.45 3.39 2.31
CA ARG A 91 -11.85 3.11 3.62
C ARG A 91 -11.09 1.80 3.54
N VAL A 92 -9.84 1.81 3.98
CA VAL A 92 -9.05 0.58 4.15
C VAL A 92 -9.45 -0.04 5.49
N LEU A 93 -9.90 -1.29 5.45
CA LEU A 93 -10.35 -2.03 6.62
C LEU A 93 -9.27 -2.95 7.17
N ASN A 94 -8.46 -3.52 6.27
CA ASN A 94 -7.36 -4.41 6.61
C ASN A 94 -6.28 -4.41 5.54
N ILE A 95 -5.03 -4.67 5.93
CA ILE A 95 -3.89 -4.88 5.02
C ILE A 95 -3.19 -6.16 5.43
N ASN A 96 -3.28 -7.18 4.58
CA ASN A 96 -2.53 -8.43 4.73
C ASN A 96 -1.28 -8.37 3.83
N ARG A 97 -0.15 -7.98 4.42
CA ARG A 97 1.11 -7.79 3.70
C ARG A 97 1.68 -9.09 3.13
N SER A 98 1.51 -10.21 3.83
CA SER A 98 2.07 -11.50 3.41
C SER A 98 1.39 -12.07 2.15
N HIS A 99 0.14 -11.68 1.92
CA HIS A 99 -0.63 -12.11 0.75
C HIS A 99 -0.86 -10.97 -0.26
N HIS A 100 -0.34 -9.76 0.02
CA HIS A 100 -0.57 -8.55 -0.79
C HIS A 100 -2.05 -8.25 -1.02
N ILE A 101 -2.88 -8.53 -0.02
CA ILE A 101 -4.32 -8.31 -0.04
C ILE A 101 -4.66 -7.16 0.90
N MET A 102 -5.49 -6.23 0.44
CA MET A 102 -6.17 -5.28 1.30
C MET A 102 -7.68 -5.43 1.18
N THR A 103 -8.38 -5.28 2.30
CA THR A 103 -9.83 -5.23 2.33
C THR A 103 -10.24 -3.76 2.35
N ILE A 104 -11.05 -3.35 1.38
CA ILE A 104 -11.50 -1.97 1.22
C ILE A 104 -13.02 -1.89 1.12
N ALA A 105 -13.59 -0.78 1.58
CA ALA A 105 -15.02 -0.52 1.47
C ALA A 105 -15.28 0.88 0.90
N ARG A 106 -16.26 0.99 0.00
CA ARG A 106 -16.64 2.28 -0.60
C ARG A 106 -17.12 3.26 0.46
N LEU A 107 -16.45 4.40 0.58
CA LEU A 107 -16.73 5.39 1.62
C LEU A 107 -18.13 6.00 1.50
N ASP A 108 -18.63 6.18 0.28
CA ASP A 108 -19.95 6.73 -0.01
C ASP A 108 -21.12 5.77 0.30
N LEU A 109 -20.84 4.48 0.52
CA LEU A 109 -21.83 3.45 0.89
C LEU A 109 -21.69 2.98 2.34
N LEU A 110 -20.63 3.43 3.03
CA LEU A 110 -20.37 3.05 4.42
C LEU A 110 -21.38 3.69 5.39
N ASN A 111 -21.81 2.89 6.36
CA ASN A 111 -22.57 3.27 7.55
C ASN A 111 -23.95 3.92 7.30
N ASN A 112 -24.32 4.23 6.07
CA ASN A 112 -25.62 4.86 5.84
C ASN A 112 -26.15 4.68 4.41
N ILE A 113 -26.59 3.47 4.08
CA ILE A 113 -27.26 3.17 2.81
C ILE A 113 -28.59 3.95 2.62
N SER A 114 -29.14 4.50 3.71
CA SER A 114 -30.33 5.36 3.63
C SER A 114 -30.02 6.74 3.04
N LYS A 115 -28.78 7.10 2.82
CA LYS A 115 -28.37 8.21 1.96
C LYS A 115 -28.04 7.66 0.58
N CYS A 116 -28.65 8.21 -0.47
CA CYS A 116 -28.22 7.85 -1.81
C CYS A 116 -26.77 8.33 -2.03
N PRO A 117 -25.92 7.54 -2.72
CA PRO A 117 -24.55 7.95 -3.00
C PRO A 117 -24.55 9.26 -3.81
N PRO A 118 -23.59 10.16 -3.56
CA PRO A 118 -23.52 11.45 -4.28
C PRO A 118 -23.23 11.27 -5.77
N LYS A 119 -22.58 10.16 -6.13
CA LYS A 119 -22.29 9.76 -7.51
C LYS A 119 -22.70 8.29 -7.69
N PHE A 120 -23.64 8.05 -8.60
CA PHE A 120 -24.06 6.68 -8.95
C PHE A 120 -23.08 6.05 -9.94
N ARG A 121 -21.95 5.55 -9.45
CA ARG A 121 -20.89 4.97 -10.27
C ARG A 121 -20.60 3.52 -9.89
N ASN A 122 -20.31 2.71 -10.90
CA ASN A 122 -19.77 1.38 -10.69
C ASN A 122 -18.44 1.45 -9.92
N THR A 123 -18.17 0.46 -9.11
CA THR A 123 -16.84 0.31 -8.54
C THR A 123 -15.89 -0.14 -9.66
N THR A 124 -15.00 0.76 -10.06
CA THR A 124 -13.99 0.48 -11.08
C THR A 124 -12.62 0.70 -10.45
N LEU A 125 -11.79 -0.32 -10.52
CA LEU A 125 -10.39 -0.28 -10.09
C LEU A 125 -9.47 -0.12 -11.30
N ASP A 126 -8.22 0.22 -11.05
CA ASP A 126 -7.18 0.16 -12.06
C ASP A 126 -6.51 -1.20 -12.01
N PHE A 127 -6.88 -2.07 -12.94
CA PHE A 127 -6.38 -3.44 -13.00
C PHE A 127 -4.89 -3.56 -13.36
N THR A 128 -4.21 -2.46 -13.60
CA THR A 128 -2.74 -2.46 -13.75
C THR A 128 -2.01 -2.50 -12.40
N ILE A 129 -2.71 -2.10 -11.32
CA ILE A 129 -2.11 -1.96 -9.97
C ILE A 129 -2.83 -2.78 -8.90
N VAL A 130 -4.15 -3.01 -9.06
CA VAL A 130 -4.95 -3.82 -8.14
C VAL A 130 -5.92 -4.71 -8.91
N ASP A 131 -6.18 -5.90 -8.41
CA ASP A 131 -7.16 -6.82 -8.97
C ASP A 131 -8.10 -7.33 -7.88
N TYR A 132 -9.29 -7.76 -8.26
CA TYR A 132 -10.19 -8.44 -7.34
C TYR A 132 -9.65 -9.83 -6.99
N VAL A 133 -9.83 -10.24 -5.74
CA VAL A 133 -9.54 -11.62 -5.34
C VAL A 133 -10.74 -12.51 -5.72
N PRO A 134 -10.68 -13.28 -6.82
CA PRO A 134 -11.87 -13.95 -7.39
C PRO A 134 -12.50 -14.97 -6.44
N THR A 135 -11.70 -15.55 -5.55
CA THR A 135 -12.16 -16.54 -4.56
C THR A 135 -12.96 -15.95 -3.44
N THR A 136 -12.72 -14.69 -3.07
CA THR A 136 -13.38 -14.03 -1.94
C THR A 136 -14.37 -12.96 -2.34
N VAL A 137 -14.37 -12.51 -3.61
CA VAL A 137 -15.19 -11.38 -4.10
C VAL A 137 -16.26 -11.85 -5.07
N GLN A 138 -17.43 -11.24 -4.96
CA GLN A 138 -18.54 -11.32 -5.90
C GLN A 138 -19.20 -9.96 -6.09
N ASN A 139 -20.07 -9.81 -7.09
CA ASN A 139 -20.73 -8.55 -7.38
C ASN A 139 -22.14 -8.48 -6.77
N LEU A 140 -22.41 -7.33 -6.18
CA LEU A 140 -23.74 -6.87 -5.77
C LEU A 140 -24.16 -5.75 -6.73
N THR A 141 -25.37 -5.86 -7.33
CA THR A 141 -25.94 -4.78 -8.12
C THR A 141 -26.97 -4.04 -7.29
N LEU A 142 -26.80 -2.72 -7.15
CA LEU A 142 -27.74 -1.82 -6.50
C LEU A 142 -28.50 -1.04 -7.57
N PHE A 143 -29.84 -1.05 -7.50
CA PHE A 143 -30.73 -0.37 -8.42
C PHE A 143 -31.37 0.81 -7.69
N TYR A 144 -31.34 1.99 -8.31
CA TYR A 144 -31.85 3.23 -7.74
C TYR A 144 -32.88 3.89 -8.65
N HIS A 145 -33.63 4.82 -8.10
CA HIS A 145 -34.68 5.59 -8.80
C HIS A 145 -35.71 4.66 -9.47
N CYS A 146 -36.16 3.65 -8.73
CA CYS A 146 -37.10 2.68 -9.26
C CYS A 146 -38.55 3.16 -9.13
N LEU A 147 -39.39 2.83 -10.12
CA LEU A 147 -40.80 3.07 -10.09
C LEU A 147 -41.45 2.29 -8.95
N SER A 148 -42.50 2.85 -8.34
CA SER A 148 -43.18 2.27 -7.18
C SER A 148 -43.88 0.92 -7.44
N GLN A 149 -44.02 0.52 -8.68
CA GLN A 149 -44.71 -0.71 -9.12
C GLN A 149 -43.78 -1.84 -9.52
N VAL A 150 -42.60 -1.94 -8.93
CA VAL A 150 -41.72 -3.08 -9.19
C VAL A 150 -42.17 -4.24 -8.32
N ASN A 151 -42.60 -5.35 -8.94
CA ASN A 151 -42.97 -6.61 -8.28
C ASN A 151 -41.69 -7.34 -7.81
N VAL A 152 -41.01 -6.80 -6.83
CA VAL A 152 -39.81 -7.36 -6.20
C VAL A 152 -40.15 -7.71 -4.76
N SER A 153 -39.62 -8.81 -4.27
CA SER A 153 -39.71 -9.15 -2.86
C SER A 153 -39.29 -7.98 -2.00
N VAL A 154 -40.05 -7.66 -0.98
CA VAL A 154 -39.73 -6.60 0.01
C VAL A 154 -38.35 -6.82 0.63
N GLN A 155 -37.91 -8.07 0.65
CA GLN A 155 -36.63 -8.48 1.22
C GLN A 155 -35.41 -7.86 0.53
N ASN A 156 -35.48 -7.55 -0.77
CA ASN A 156 -34.37 -6.98 -1.54
C ASN A 156 -34.55 -5.47 -1.78
N SER A 157 -35.39 -4.80 -0.97
CA SER A 157 -35.70 -3.39 -1.13
C SER A 157 -35.11 -2.54 0.00
N PHE A 158 -34.74 -1.31 -0.33
CA PHE A 158 -34.38 -0.28 0.62
C PHE A 158 -34.79 1.09 0.09
N ARG A 159 -34.70 2.11 0.95
CA ARG A 159 -34.96 3.49 0.55
C ARG A 159 -33.76 4.35 0.81
N CYS A 160 -33.43 5.20 -0.14
CA CYS A 160 -32.39 6.20 0.10
C CYS A 160 -32.91 7.62 -0.13
N LYS A 161 -32.30 8.56 0.59
CA LYS A 161 -32.64 9.98 0.56
C LYS A 161 -31.58 10.74 -0.21
N LEU A 162 -32.00 11.46 -1.24
CA LEU A 162 -31.15 12.39 -1.97
C LEU A 162 -31.46 13.80 -1.54
N ARG A 163 -30.44 14.61 -1.20
CA ARG A 163 -30.58 16.02 -0.83
C ARG A 163 -29.98 16.89 -1.92
N VAL A 164 -30.76 17.21 -2.95
CA VAL A 164 -30.39 18.15 -4.00
C VAL A 164 -31.58 19.03 -4.28
N GLY A 165 -31.54 20.29 -3.84
CA GLY A 165 -32.66 21.24 -3.98
C GLY A 165 -33.92 20.87 -3.22
N GLY A 166 -33.87 19.86 -2.34
CA GLY A 166 -35.00 19.29 -1.56
C GLY A 166 -34.63 17.91 -1.06
N THR A 167 -35.52 17.28 -0.27
CA THR A 167 -35.34 15.90 0.20
C THR A 167 -36.27 14.99 -0.58
N TYR A 168 -35.69 14.12 -1.39
CA TYR A 168 -36.40 13.13 -2.18
C TYR A 168 -36.11 11.73 -1.65
N ASN A 169 -37.15 10.89 -1.48
CA ASN A 169 -37.01 9.49 -1.11
C ASN A 169 -37.13 8.62 -2.37
N TYR A 170 -36.13 7.81 -2.64
CA TYR A 170 -36.17 6.89 -3.75
C TYR A 170 -36.25 5.45 -3.28
N ASN A 171 -37.08 4.65 -3.97
CA ASN A 171 -37.05 3.21 -3.80
C ASN A 171 -35.80 2.65 -4.52
N ALA A 172 -35.15 1.70 -3.88
CA ALA A 172 -33.96 1.04 -4.36
C ALA A 172 -34.04 -0.45 -4.06
N TYR A 173 -33.34 -1.25 -4.88
CA TYR A 173 -33.30 -2.70 -4.76
C TYR A 173 -31.85 -3.18 -4.89
N TYR A 174 -31.60 -4.39 -4.39
CA TYR A 174 -30.27 -5.00 -4.50
C TYR A 174 -30.35 -6.49 -4.83
N PHE A 175 -29.38 -6.96 -5.60
CA PHE A 175 -29.26 -8.36 -6.00
C PHE A 175 -27.80 -8.76 -6.06
N VAL A 176 -27.49 -9.93 -5.51
CA VAL A 176 -26.18 -10.55 -5.69
C VAL A 176 -26.15 -11.21 -7.06
N ASP A 177 -25.17 -10.87 -7.89
CA ASP A 177 -25.19 -11.23 -9.32
C ASP A 177 -25.16 -12.75 -9.57
N GLU A 178 -24.50 -13.51 -8.71
CA GLU A 178 -24.32 -14.97 -8.88
C GLU A 178 -25.43 -15.81 -8.21
N SER A 179 -26.08 -15.29 -7.17
CA SER A 179 -26.98 -16.08 -6.33
C SER A 179 -28.47 -15.70 -6.45
N SER A 180 -28.76 -14.55 -7.05
CA SER A 180 -30.13 -14.01 -7.05
C SER A 180 -30.71 -13.99 -8.46
N ILE A 181 -31.93 -14.55 -8.61
CA ILE A 181 -32.73 -14.39 -9.83
C ILE A 181 -33.25 -12.95 -9.85
N LYS A 182 -32.74 -12.15 -10.77
CA LYS A 182 -33.24 -10.78 -10.99
C LYS A 182 -34.62 -10.82 -11.61
N PRO A 183 -35.63 -10.11 -11.07
CA PRO A 183 -36.93 -10.04 -11.70
C PRO A 183 -36.83 -9.48 -13.13
N PRO A 184 -37.57 -10.05 -14.08
CA PRO A 184 -37.58 -9.54 -15.44
C PRO A 184 -38.09 -8.09 -15.46
N GLY A 185 -37.48 -7.25 -16.29
CA GLY A 185 -37.86 -5.84 -16.44
C GLY A 185 -37.40 -4.93 -15.29
N LEU A 186 -36.58 -5.40 -14.34
CA LEU A 186 -36.07 -4.54 -13.26
C LEU A 186 -35.20 -3.40 -13.80
N ILE A 187 -34.36 -3.69 -14.78
CA ILE A 187 -33.47 -2.71 -15.41
C ILE A 187 -34.29 -1.61 -16.10
N GLU A 188 -35.42 -1.94 -16.69
CA GLU A 188 -36.32 -1.00 -17.37
C GLU A 188 -37.11 -0.12 -16.38
N LYS A 189 -37.30 -0.60 -15.17
CA LYS A 189 -38.08 0.09 -14.12
C LYS A 189 -37.22 0.94 -13.18
N CYS A 190 -35.90 0.79 -13.21
CA CYS A 190 -34.95 1.54 -12.41
C CYS A 190 -34.01 2.34 -13.32
N ASN A 191 -33.93 3.66 -13.13
CA ASN A 191 -33.15 4.53 -14.01
C ASN A 191 -31.64 4.35 -13.86
N ILE A 192 -31.18 3.83 -12.73
CA ILE A 192 -29.76 3.76 -12.38
C ILE A 192 -29.47 2.39 -11.78
N SER A 193 -28.36 1.78 -12.21
CA SER A 193 -27.77 0.61 -11.56
C SER A 193 -26.28 0.81 -11.36
N ILE A 194 -25.76 0.37 -10.21
CA ILE A 194 -24.33 0.36 -9.93
C ILE A 194 -23.89 -1.01 -9.44
N LYS A 195 -22.71 -1.43 -9.86
CA LYS A 195 -22.07 -2.66 -9.38
C LYS A 195 -21.08 -2.35 -8.28
N VAL A 196 -21.18 -3.09 -7.19
CA VAL A 196 -20.35 -2.98 -6.00
C VAL A 196 -19.80 -4.36 -5.67
N PRO A 197 -18.49 -4.56 -5.62
CA PRO A 197 -17.91 -5.79 -5.11
C PRO A 197 -18.21 -5.95 -3.62
N ILE A 198 -18.42 -7.19 -3.19
CA ILE A 198 -18.64 -7.58 -1.80
C ILE A 198 -17.93 -8.90 -1.51
N LEU A 199 -17.69 -9.20 -0.25
CA LEU A 199 -17.18 -10.52 0.14
C LEU A 199 -18.24 -11.60 -0.11
N ARG A 200 -17.83 -12.75 -0.65
CA ARG A 200 -18.71 -13.92 -0.84
C ARG A 200 -19.28 -14.41 0.48
N THR A 201 -18.48 -14.39 1.53
CA THR A 201 -18.90 -14.79 2.88
C THR A 201 -19.96 -13.88 3.48
N ALA A 202 -19.98 -12.60 3.08
CA ALA A 202 -20.95 -11.61 3.57
C ALA A 202 -22.36 -11.81 2.96
N SER A 203 -22.44 -12.41 1.77
CA SER A 203 -23.71 -12.55 1.03
C SER A 203 -24.64 -13.64 1.58
N ILE A 204 -24.15 -14.59 2.37
CA ILE A 204 -24.93 -15.73 2.88
C ILE A 204 -26.13 -15.25 3.72
N ASN A 205 -26.01 -14.10 4.34
CA ASN A 205 -27.06 -13.53 5.19
C ASN A 205 -27.97 -12.51 4.48
N VAL A 206 -27.75 -12.21 3.19
CA VAL A 206 -28.57 -11.27 2.42
C VAL A 206 -29.97 -11.87 2.12
N SER A 207 -30.13 -13.19 2.26
CA SER A 207 -31.40 -13.89 2.08
C SER A 207 -32.47 -13.56 3.15
N GLU A 208 -32.08 -12.95 4.27
CA GLU A 208 -32.96 -12.64 5.39
C GLU A 208 -33.64 -11.24 5.34
N GLY A 209 -33.39 -10.46 4.27
CA GLY A 209 -34.27 -9.35 3.87
C GLY A 209 -34.31 -8.09 4.71
N GLU A 210 -33.37 -7.87 5.62
CA GLU A 210 -33.33 -6.66 6.43
C GLU A 210 -32.30 -5.63 5.93
N VAL A 211 -32.69 -4.32 5.91
CA VAL A 211 -31.78 -3.21 5.57
C VAL A 211 -30.49 -3.21 6.39
N PRO A 212 -30.49 -3.56 7.69
CA PRO A 212 -29.28 -3.76 8.48
C PRO A 212 -28.31 -4.76 7.89
N THR A 213 -28.83 -5.81 7.23
CA THR A 213 -28.01 -6.86 6.61
C THR A 213 -27.25 -6.34 5.39
N LEU A 214 -27.91 -5.58 4.51
CA LEU A 214 -27.25 -4.95 3.35
C LEU A 214 -26.15 -3.98 3.80
N GLN A 215 -26.43 -3.13 4.79
CA GLN A 215 -25.43 -2.22 5.33
C GLN A 215 -24.23 -2.96 5.94
N LYS A 216 -24.49 -4.05 6.66
CA LYS A 216 -23.43 -4.89 7.23
C LYS A 216 -22.54 -5.48 6.15
N VAL A 217 -23.13 -5.97 5.05
CA VAL A 217 -22.41 -6.50 3.90
C VAL A 217 -21.51 -5.42 3.27
N LEU A 218 -22.05 -4.24 3.03
CA LEU A 218 -21.31 -3.11 2.45
C LEU A 218 -20.18 -2.61 3.38
N ASN A 219 -20.41 -2.66 4.69
CA ASN A 219 -19.40 -2.28 5.69
C ASN A 219 -18.25 -3.27 5.79
N GLN A 220 -18.43 -4.54 5.41
CA GLN A 220 -17.36 -5.54 5.36
C GLN A 220 -16.42 -5.33 4.17
N GLY A 221 -16.85 -4.57 3.16
CA GLY A 221 -16.04 -4.29 1.98
C GLY A 221 -15.77 -5.49 1.09
N PHE A 222 -14.62 -5.49 0.44
CA PHE A 222 -14.17 -6.55 -0.46
C PHE A 222 -12.64 -6.57 -0.55
N ASP A 223 -12.10 -7.72 -0.95
CA ASP A 223 -10.67 -7.93 -1.04
C ASP A 223 -10.13 -7.57 -2.42
N VAL A 224 -8.99 -6.88 -2.42
CA VAL A 224 -8.19 -6.60 -3.61
C VAL A 224 -6.76 -7.04 -3.38
N GLU A 225 -6.17 -7.68 -4.38
CA GLU A 225 -4.74 -7.98 -4.44
C GLU A 225 -4.02 -6.81 -5.08
N TYR A 226 -2.91 -6.38 -4.51
CA TYR A 226 -2.16 -5.24 -4.99
C TYR A 226 -0.74 -5.60 -5.41
N LEU A 227 -0.29 -5.06 -6.54
CA LEU A 227 1.09 -5.05 -7.02
C LEU A 227 1.84 -6.39 -6.97
N HIS A 228 1.20 -7.49 -7.38
CA HIS A 228 1.79 -8.84 -7.35
C HIS A 228 3.21 -8.89 -7.96
N ALA A 229 3.42 -8.28 -9.12
CA ALA A 229 4.73 -8.27 -9.79
C ALA A 229 5.79 -7.49 -9.00
N LEU A 230 5.43 -6.35 -8.39
CA LEU A 230 6.37 -5.54 -7.62
C LEU A 230 6.70 -6.17 -6.27
N SER A 231 5.83 -6.98 -5.72
CA SER A 231 6.07 -7.67 -4.45
C SER A 231 7.22 -8.65 -4.54
N ILE A 232 7.35 -9.37 -5.65
CA ILE A 232 8.46 -10.31 -5.88
C ILE A 232 9.80 -9.57 -5.88
N ILE A 233 9.87 -8.43 -6.57
CA ILE A 233 11.09 -7.61 -6.63
C ILE A 233 11.39 -7.00 -5.26
N CYS A 234 10.36 -6.55 -4.55
CA CYS A 234 10.50 -6.00 -3.20
C CYS A 234 11.04 -7.04 -2.21
N ASN A 235 10.58 -8.27 -2.27
CA ASN A 235 11.12 -9.35 -1.41
C ASN A 235 12.63 -9.53 -1.61
N GLY A 236 13.13 -9.42 -2.84
CA GLY A 236 14.55 -9.46 -3.15
C GLY A 236 15.34 -8.29 -2.54
N CYS A 237 14.77 -7.10 -2.62
CA CYS A 237 15.33 -5.89 -2.00
C CYS A 237 15.39 -6.03 -0.47
N GLU A 238 14.30 -6.39 0.18
CA GLU A 238 14.24 -6.57 1.65
C GLU A 238 15.18 -7.69 2.11
N ALA A 239 15.24 -8.80 1.40
CA ALA A 239 16.16 -9.90 1.71
C ALA A 239 17.64 -9.49 1.62
N SER A 240 17.97 -8.48 0.80
CA SER A 240 19.32 -7.90 0.71
C SER A 240 19.59 -6.80 1.74
N GLY A 241 18.65 -6.53 2.64
CA GLY A 241 18.72 -5.48 3.66
C GLY A 241 18.33 -4.08 3.17
N GLY A 242 17.73 -3.98 1.99
CA GLY A 242 17.23 -2.74 1.41
C GLY A 242 15.82 -2.36 1.87
N LYS A 243 15.35 -1.23 1.37
CA LYS A 243 13.99 -0.73 1.53
C LYS A 243 13.36 -0.54 0.17
N CYS A 244 12.18 -1.15 -0.02
CA CYS A 244 11.44 -1.08 -1.27
C CYS A 244 10.83 0.30 -1.49
N ASP A 245 10.88 0.75 -2.74
CA ASP A 245 10.34 2.03 -3.11
C ASP A 245 10.06 2.16 -4.62
N SER A 246 9.55 3.32 -5.02
CA SER A 246 9.45 3.73 -6.41
C SER A 246 10.19 5.04 -6.65
N ASN A 247 10.76 5.22 -7.83
CA ASN A 247 11.42 6.47 -8.20
C ASN A 247 10.39 7.56 -8.58
N PHE A 248 9.29 7.63 -7.81
CA PHE A 248 8.30 8.68 -7.95
C PHE A 248 8.85 10.00 -7.37
N PRO A 249 8.65 11.17 -8.01
CA PRO A 249 7.81 11.40 -9.18
C PRO A 249 8.49 11.23 -10.56
N PHE A 250 9.72 10.76 -10.62
CA PHE A 250 10.51 10.79 -11.87
C PHE A 250 10.12 9.71 -12.88
N THR A 251 10.13 8.43 -12.50
CA THR A 251 9.91 7.34 -13.47
C THR A 251 8.90 6.30 -13.01
N GLN A 252 8.43 6.33 -11.77
CA GLN A 252 7.59 5.29 -11.13
C GLN A 252 8.18 3.87 -11.16
N ALA A 253 9.44 3.75 -11.58
CA ALA A 253 10.14 2.48 -11.58
C ALA A 253 10.46 2.04 -10.15
N PHE A 254 10.39 0.73 -9.91
CA PHE A 254 10.84 0.16 -8.65
C PHE A 254 12.32 0.49 -8.40
N VAL A 255 12.64 0.86 -7.17
CA VAL A 255 14.00 1.04 -6.69
C VAL A 255 14.17 0.41 -5.31
N CYS A 256 15.38 -0.04 -5.03
CA CYS A 256 15.77 -0.55 -3.74
C CYS A 256 16.71 0.46 -3.07
N PHE A 257 16.27 1.11 -1.99
CA PHE A 257 17.11 1.98 -1.20
C PHE A 257 18.00 1.14 -0.28
N CYS A 258 19.29 1.30 -0.45
CA CYS A 258 20.32 0.67 0.35
C CYS A 258 21.02 1.72 1.22
N ARG A 259 21.75 1.28 2.25
CA ARG A 259 22.51 2.19 3.12
C ARG A 259 23.54 3.01 2.35
N ASP A 260 24.09 2.44 1.28
CA ASP A 260 25.13 3.02 0.44
C ASP A 260 24.62 3.64 -0.87
N GLY A 261 23.30 3.75 -1.05
CA GLY A 261 22.68 4.39 -2.21
C GLY A 261 21.50 3.63 -2.79
N VAL A 262 21.10 3.98 -4.01
CA VAL A 262 19.94 3.42 -4.70
C VAL A 262 20.38 2.32 -5.66
N GLN A 263 19.69 1.19 -5.63
CA GLN A 263 19.92 0.06 -6.54
C GLN A 263 18.60 -0.30 -7.27
N PRO A 264 18.68 -0.90 -8.46
CA PRO A 264 17.46 -1.20 -9.22
C PRO A 264 16.60 -2.34 -8.64
N GLN A 265 17.20 -3.30 -7.92
CA GLN A 265 16.47 -4.48 -7.45
C GLN A 265 16.86 -4.95 -6.04
N ALA A 266 18.15 -4.96 -5.72
CA ALA A 266 18.66 -5.48 -4.45
C ALA A 266 19.96 -4.76 -4.07
N CYS A 267 20.24 -4.71 -2.76
CA CYS A 267 21.48 -4.12 -2.26
C CYS A 267 22.69 -5.03 -2.60
N ARG A 268 23.80 -4.38 -2.91
CA ARG A 268 25.06 -5.11 -3.12
C ARG A 268 25.52 -5.72 -1.79
N ILE A 269 25.87 -6.99 -1.83
CA ILE A 269 26.55 -7.62 -0.70
C ILE A 269 27.93 -6.94 -0.62
N ARG A 270 28.22 -6.25 0.47
CA ARG A 270 29.57 -5.80 0.75
C ARG A 270 30.44 -7.05 0.86
N GLY A 271 31.12 -7.39 -0.24
CA GLY A 271 32.17 -8.39 -0.17
C GLY A 271 33.17 -7.92 0.87
N THR A 272 33.53 -8.78 1.81
CA THR A 272 34.75 -8.65 2.59
C THR A 272 35.89 -8.63 1.55
N TYR A 273 36.37 -7.41 1.25
CA TYR A 273 37.65 -7.29 0.56
C TYR A 273 38.66 -7.88 1.53
N ALA A 274 38.97 -9.17 1.39
CA ALA A 274 40.16 -9.73 1.94
C ALA A 274 41.32 -8.98 1.27
N CYS A 275 41.92 -8.04 1.98
CA CYS A 275 43.16 -7.40 1.57
C CYS A 275 44.22 -8.50 1.51
N SER A 276 44.35 -9.16 0.37
CA SER A 276 45.50 -10.05 0.09
C SER A 276 46.73 -9.16 -0.09
N PHE A 277 47.39 -8.85 1.00
CA PHE A 277 48.74 -8.33 0.96
C PHE A 277 49.65 -9.47 0.50
N THR A 278 49.90 -9.59 -0.81
CA THR A 278 50.99 -10.38 -1.34
C THR A 278 52.29 -9.63 -1.07
N PHE A 279 52.97 -10.00 0.01
CA PHE A 279 54.35 -9.60 0.24
C PHE A 279 55.23 -10.35 -0.80
N SER A 280 55.60 -9.65 -1.86
CA SER A 280 56.64 -10.14 -2.80
C SER A 280 58.00 -9.91 -2.15
N LEU A 281 58.53 -10.94 -1.49
CA LEU A 281 59.93 -10.97 -1.06
C LEU A 281 60.81 -11.16 -2.27
N SER A 282 61.30 -10.06 -2.82
CA SER A 282 62.40 -10.10 -3.79
C SER A 282 63.67 -10.46 -3.04
N LEU A 283 64.11 -11.71 -3.12
CA LEU A 283 65.44 -12.16 -2.73
C LEU A 283 66.47 -11.51 -3.65
N ILE A 284 67.17 -10.50 -3.16
CA ILE A 284 68.39 -10.02 -3.75
C ILE A 284 69.47 -11.08 -3.47
N ARG A 285 69.89 -11.81 -4.51
CA ARG A 285 71.15 -12.60 -4.48
C ARG A 285 72.32 -11.66 -4.79
N LEU A 286 73.26 -11.64 -3.89
CA LEU A 286 74.68 -11.22 -4.13
C LEU A 286 75.34 -12.16 -5.07
#